data_080e511eec3f127591e279d9c7cd52aa
#
_entry.id   080e511eec3f127591e279d9c7cd52aa
#
_cell.length_a   1.000
_cell.length_b   1.000
_cell.length_c   1.000
_cell.angle_alpha   90.00
_cell.angle_beta   90.00
_cell.angle_gamma   90.00
#
_symmetry.space_group_name_H-M   'P 1'
#
loop_
_entity.id
_entity.type
_entity.pdbx_description
1 polymer ?
#
loop_
_entity_poly.entity_id
_entity_poly.type
_entity_poly.pdbx_seq_one_letter_code
_entity_poly.pdbx_strand_id
1 'polypeptide(L)'
;MALIAILVQFNLITAAQKEEILQDMPQSNMQLERYLISKGYVTEEDMLKVMSYYYRVPHVNLSQFVIEKEAVEKVSEKVAKRHGLIPISFTDGEEGEEPKLVVAMADPSNYIALDDVKIVSKMAVEPYVTFRDDIEKYIDQYYSKGEE
;
A
#
# COMPACT_ATOMS: atom_id res chain seq x y z
N MET A 1 4.72 -18.33 -3.65
CA MET A 1 4.26 -17.01 -3.27
C MET A 1 2.80 -16.81 -3.64
N ALA A 2 2.02 -16.36 -2.66
CA ALA A 2 0.56 -16.31 -2.83
C ALA A 2 0.11 -15.34 -3.93
N LEU A 3 0.77 -14.20 -4.08
CA LEU A 3 0.41 -13.23 -5.12
C LEU A 3 0.61 -13.80 -6.52
N ILE A 4 1.68 -14.56 -6.72
CA ILE A 4 1.95 -15.18 -8.03
C ILE A 4 0.83 -16.16 -8.39
N ALA A 5 0.37 -16.95 -7.42
CA ALA A 5 -0.72 -17.90 -7.65
C ALA A 5 -2.00 -17.17 -8.09
N ILE A 6 -2.29 -16.03 -7.47
CA ILE A 6 -3.46 -15.23 -7.85
C ILE A 6 -3.33 -14.68 -9.27
N LEU A 7 -2.13 -14.26 -9.64
CA LEU A 7 -1.88 -13.76 -10.99
C LEU A 7 -2.16 -14.83 -12.05
N VAL A 8 -1.77 -16.07 -11.79
CA VAL A 8 -2.07 -17.18 -12.67
C VAL A 8 -3.58 -17.43 -12.71
N GLN A 9 -4.22 -17.43 -11.54
CA GLN A 9 -5.66 -17.64 -11.42
C GLN A 9 -6.46 -16.64 -12.25
N PHE A 10 -6.03 -15.38 -12.30
CA PHE A 10 -6.72 -14.34 -13.06
C PHE A 10 -6.24 -14.22 -14.50
N ASN A 11 -5.41 -15.16 -14.96
CA ASN A 11 -4.89 -15.19 -16.32
C ASN A 11 -4.05 -13.96 -16.69
N LEU A 12 -3.47 -13.31 -15.69
CA LEU A 12 -2.55 -12.18 -15.93
C LEU A 12 -1.17 -12.68 -16.33
N ILE A 13 -0.78 -13.86 -15.86
CA ILE A 13 0.45 -14.53 -16.28
C ILE A 13 0.13 -16.00 -16.55
N THR A 14 0.96 -16.63 -17.38
CA THR A 14 0.82 -18.05 -17.68
C THR A 14 1.65 -18.89 -16.71
N ALA A 15 1.43 -20.20 -16.70
CA ALA A 15 2.24 -21.11 -15.91
C ALA A 15 3.71 -21.06 -16.33
N ALA A 16 3.98 -20.92 -17.62
CA ALA A 16 5.36 -20.78 -18.12
C ALA A 16 6.00 -19.51 -17.62
N GLN A 17 5.26 -18.39 -17.62
CA GLN A 17 5.75 -17.12 -17.10
C GLN A 17 6.02 -17.21 -15.61
N LYS A 18 5.19 -17.94 -14.87
CA LYS A 18 5.40 -18.17 -13.45
C LYS A 18 6.77 -18.82 -13.21
N GLU A 19 7.12 -19.83 -14.01
CA GLU A 19 8.41 -20.49 -13.87
C GLU A 19 9.57 -19.54 -14.15
N GLU A 20 9.44 -18.72 -15.20
CA GLU A 20 10.46 -17.72 -15.52
C GLU A 20 10.65 -16.73 -14.37
N ILE A 21 9.55 -16.26 -13.77
CA ILE A 21 9.59 -15.32 -12.67
C ILE A 21 10.30 -15.95 -11.47
N LEU A 22 9.96 -17.19 -11.13
CA LEU A 22 10.55 -17.86 -9.98
C LEU A 22 12.05 -18.10 -10.16
N GLN A 23 12.53 -18.24 -11.38
CA GLN A 23 13.96 -18.42 -11.66
C GLN A 23 14.71 -17.08 -11.67
N ASP A 24 14.10 -16.03 -12.21
CA ASP A 24 14.77 -14.76 -12.46
C ASP A 24 14.67 -13.79 -11.29
N MET A 25 13.53 -13.77 -10.61
CA MET A 25 13.28 -12.79 -9.55
C MET A 25 14.27 -12.85 -8.38
N PRO A 26 14.72 -14.04 -7.93
CA PRO A 26 15.68 -14.09 -6.82
C PRO A 26 17.01 -13.41 -7.13
N GLN A 27 17.34 -13.21 -8.39
CA GLN A 27 18.57 -12.53 -8.80
C GLN A 27 18.37 -11.02 -8.93
N SER A 28 17.14 -10.55 -8.77
CA SER A 28 16.80 -9.15 -8.83
C SER A 28 16.71 -8.57 -7.42
N ASN A 29 17.11 -7.31 -7.26
CA ASN A 29 16.96 -6.61 -5.98
C ASN A 29 15.60 -5.93 -5.86
N MET A 30 14.73 -6.12 -6.83
CA MET A 30 13.42 -5.49 -6.86
C MET A 30 12.41 -6.27 -6.04
N GLN A 31 11.44 -5.57 -5.48
CA GLN A 31 10.29 -6.22 -4.87
C GLN A 31 9.44 -6.86 -5.96
N LEU A 32 8.71 -7.91 -5.60
CA LEU A 32 7.93 -8.70 -6.56
C LEU A 32 7.01 -7.82 -7.42
N GLU A 33 6.27 -6.92 -6.81
CA GLU A 33 5.30 -6.09 -7.52
C GLU A 33 5.97 -5.24 -8.59
N ARG A 34 7.07 -4.59 -8.24
CA ARG A 34 7.79 -3.75 -9.19
C ARG A 34 8.52 -4.57 -10.25
N TYR A 35 9.02 -5.73 -9.87
CA TYR A 35 9.63 -6.64 -10.83
C TYR A 35 8.63 -7.01 -11.93
N LEU A 36 7.44 -7.42 -11.54
CA LEU A 36 6.40 -7.84 -12.48
C LEU A 36 6.00 -6.70 -13.43
N ILE A 37 5.87 -5.49 -12.88
CA ILE A 37 5.52 -4.32 -13.68
C ILE A 37 6.65 -3.96 -14.63
N SER A 38 7.88 -3.94 -14.15
CA SER A 38 9.03 -3.53 -14.97
C SER A 38 9.30 -4.50 -16.12
N LYS A 39 8.99 -5.77 -15.93
CA LYS A 39 9.16 -6.79 -17.00
C LYS A 39 7.97 -6.87 -17.93
N GLY A 40 6.92 -6.11 -17.68
CA GLY A 40 5.76 -6.07 -18.54
C GLY A 40 4.78 -7.21 -18.34
N TYR A 41 4.90 -7.98 -17.26
CA TYR A 41 3.95 -9.05 -16.98
C TYR A 41 2.57 -8.50 -16.61
N VAL A 42 2.53 -7.41 -15.86
CA VAL A 42 1.28 -6.78 -15.42
C VAL A 42 1.46 -5.26 -15.45
N THR A 43 0.32 -4.54 -15.50
CA THR A 43 0.33 -3.09 -15.34
C THR A 43 0.25 -2.74 -13.86
N GLU A 44 0.53 -1.46 -13.53
CA GLU A 44 0.35 -0.99 -12.16
C GLU A 44 -1.08 -1.19 -11.69
N GLU A 45 -2.05 -0.87 -12.54
CA GLU A 45 -3.46 -1.00 -12.20
C GLU A 45 -3.84 -2.44 -11.90
N ASP A 46 -3.39 -3.38 -12.76
CA ASP A 46 -3.66 -4.80 -12.55
C ASP A 46 -3.04 -5.29 -11.24
N MET A 47 -1.82 -4.85 -10.95
CA MET A 47 -1.14 -5.27 -9.72
C MET A 47 -1.86 -4.76 -8.49
N LEU A 48 -2.32 -3.50 -8.51
CA LEU A 48 -3.08 -2.94 -7.40
C LEU A 48 -4.39 -3.71 -7.16
N LYS A 49 -5.08 -4.08 -8.24
CA LYS A 49 -6.30 -4.87 -8.12
C LYS A 49 -6.04 -6.25 -7.51
N VAL A 50 -4.96 -6.88 -7.90
CA VAL A 50 -4.57 -8.19 -7.35
C VAL A 50 -4.23 -8.06 -5.87
N MET A 51 -3.48 -7.03 -5.48
CA MET A 51 -3.14 -6.79 -4.09
C MET A 51 -4.40 -6.52 -3.26
N SER A 52 -5.32 -5.74 -3.80
CA SER A 52 -6.60 -5.46 -3.14
C SER A 52 -7.38 -6.77 -2.90
N TYR A 53 -7.42 -7.63 -3.88
CA TYR A 53 -8.07 -8.93 -3.75
C TYR A 53 -7.40 -9.80 -2.69
N TYR A 54 -6.07 -9.85 -2.72
CA TYR A 54 -5.30 -10.68 -1.81
C TYR A 54 -5.46 -10.24 -0.36
N TYR A 55 -5.34 -8.93 -0.11
CA TYR A 55 -5.43 -8.39 1.25
C TYR A 55 -6.86 -8.09 1.69
N ARG A 56 -7.80 -8.11 0.76
CA ARG A 56 -9.23 -7.83 1.03
C ARG A 56 -9.46 -6.43 1.58
N VAL A 57 -8.72 -5.47 1.05
CA VAL A 57 -8.88 -4.04 1.36
C VAL A 57 -8.86 -3.27 0.05
N PRO A 58 -9.42 -2.05 0.03
CA PRO A 58 -9.34 -1.23 -1.18
C PRO A 58 -7.89 -0.91 -1.51
N HIS A 59 -7.63 -0.65 -2.79
CA HIS A 59 -6.32 -0.18 -3.24
C HIS A 59 -6.38 1.30 -3.54
N VAL A 60 -5.20 1.93 -3.60
CA VAL A 60 -5.08 3.34 -3.98
C VAL A 60 -3.82 3.53 -4.81
N ASN A 61 -3.95 4.36 -5.84
CA ASN A 61 -2.79 4.83 -6.59
C ASN A 61 -2.44 6.22 -6.06
N LEU A 62 -1.37 6.30 -5.27
CA LEU A 62 -1.01 7.56 -4.60
C LEU A 62 -0.70 8.69 -5.58
N SER A 63 -0.23 8.36 -6.80
CA SER A 63 0.06 9.39 -7.80
C SER A 63 -1.19 10.07 -8.34
N GLN A 64 -2.36 9.44 -8.17
CA GLN A 64 -3.64 9.95 -8.63
C GLN A 64 -4.56 10.37 -7.48
N PHE A 65 -4.08 10.30 -6.27
CA PHE A 65 -4.87 10.58 -5.06
C PHE A 65 -4.43 11.90 -4.44
N VAL A 66 -5.42 12.70 -4.02
CA VAL A 66 -5.12 13.93 -3.31
C VAL A 66 -4.95 13.61 -1.83
N ILE A 67 -3.71 13.61 -1.37
CA ILE A 67 -3.39 13.31 0.02
C ILE A 67 -3.71 14.53 0.89
N GLU A 68 -4.52 14.31 1.92
CA GLU A 68 -4.91 15.39 2.83
C GLU A 68 -3.84 15.59 3.89
N LYS A 69 -3.29 16.78 3.94
CA LYS A 69 -2.23 17.11 4.89
C LYS A 69 -2.66 16.87 6.34
N GLU A 70 -3.92 17.18 6.65
CA GLU A 70 -4.44 16.97 7.99
C GLU A 70 -4.41 15.49 8.41
N ALA A 71 -4.64 14.59 7.45
CA ALA A 71 -4.55 13.16 7.73
C ALA A 71 -3.09 12.77 8.00
N VAL A 72 -2.15 13.25 7.19
CA VAL A 72 -0.73 12.97 7.38
C VAL A 72 -0.27 13.38 8.78
N GLU A 73 -0.75 14.50 9.27
CA GLU A 73 -0.35 15.02 10.57
C GLU A 73 -0.83 14.18 11.76
N LYS A 74 -1.78 13.27 11.55
CA LYS A 74 -2.27 12.38 12.60
C LYS A 74 -1.26 11.34 13.04
N VAL A 75 -0.23 11.10 12.25
CA VAL A 75 0.80 10.10 12.54
C VAL A 75 2.16 10.77 12.34
N SER A 76 3.11 10.48 13.23
CA SER A 76 4.45 11.05 13.13
C SER A 76 5.24 10.38 12.01
N GLU A 77 6.26 11.08 11.51
CA GLU A 77 7.18 10.54 10.52
C GLU A 77 7.82 9.24 11.01
N LYS A 78 8.17 9.18 12.27
CA LYS A 78 8.81 8.01 12.87
C LYS A 78 7.92 6.78 12.76
N VAL A 79 6.64 6.91 13.08
CA VAL A 79 5.68 5.81 12.98
C VAL A 79 5.45 5.41 11.52
N ALA A 80 5.30 6.41 10.66
CA ALA A 80 5.10 6.17 9.22
C ALA A 80 6.27 5.39 8.62
N LYS A 81 7.48 5.77 8.91
CA LYS A 81 8.68 5.09 8.40
C LYS A 81 8.86 3.72 9.02
N ARG A 82 8.57 3.58 10.31
CA ARG A 82 8.71 2.29 11.00
C ARG A 82 7.86 1.21 10.36
N HIS A 83 6.62 1.56 10.02
CA HIS A 83 5.64 0.59 9.53
C HIS A 83 5.44 0.63 8.02
N GLY A 84 6.05 1.60 7.32
CA GLY A 84 5.87 1.72 5.88
C GLY A 84 4.44 2.07 5.52
N LEU A 85 3.90 3.14 6.11
CA LEU A 85 2.54 3.58 5.88
C LEU A 85 2.47 5.11 5.83
N ILE A 86 1.40 5.63 5.24
CA ILE A 86 1.14 7.06 5.25
C ILE A 86 -0.38 7.30 5.33
N PRO A 87 -0.85 8.13 6.28
CA PRO A 87 -2.26 8.51 6.29
C PRO A 87 -2.55 9.41 5.09
N ILE A 88 -3.69 9.22 4.45
CA ILE A 88 -3.98 9.92 3.19
C ILE A 88 -5.29 10.70 3.21
N SER A 89 -6.25 10.31 4.03
CA SER A 89 -7.54 10.99 4.07
C SER A 89 -8.36 10.53 5.27
N PHE A 90 -9.59 11.02 5.34
CA PHE A 90 -10.57 10.56 6.31
C PHE A 90 -11.79 10.03 5.57
N THR A 91 -12.48 9.06 6.16
CA THR A 91 -13.77 8.66 5.62
C THR A 91 -14.81 9.73 5.96
N ASP A 92 -15.91 9.76 5.21
CA ASP A 92 -16.93 10.80 5.42
C ASP A 92 -17.75 10.63 6.70
N GLY A 93 -17.70 9.48 7.34
CA GLY A 93 -18.51 9.25 8.52
C GLY A 93 -20.00 9.24 8.19
N GLU A 94 -20.56 8.07 7.89
CA GLU A 94 -21.97 7.94 7.64
C GLU A 94 -22.77 8.15 8.93
N GLU A 95 -24.11 8.19 8.83
CA GLU A 95 -24.99 8.47 9.94
C GLU A 95 -24.57 7.79 11.25
N GLY A 96 -24.23 8.63 12.25
CA GLY A 96 -23.86 8.14 13.57
C GLY A 96 -22.47 7.58 13.70
N GLU A 97 -21.70 7.52 12.61
CA GLU A 97 -20.32 7.03 12.65
C GLU A 97 -19.34 8.18 12.61
N GLU A 98 -18.27 8.06 13.41
CA GLU A 98 -17.18 9.01 13.35
C GLU A 98 -16.30 8.74 12.15
N PRO A 99 -15.70 9.77 11.55
CA PRO A 99 -14.75 9.56 10.47
C PRO A 99 -13.60 8.66 10.92
N LYS A 100 -13.11 7.84 9.98
CA LYS A 100 -11.96 6.98 10.20
C LYS A 100 -10.78 7.54 9.43
N LEU A 101 -9.58 7.28 9.95
CA LEU A 101 -8.36 7.66 9.26
C LEU A 101 -8.04 6.62 8.19
N VAL A 102 -7.95 7.05 6.94
CA VAL A 102 -7.56 6.16 5.83
C VAL A 102 -6.05 6.17 5.72
N VAL A 103 -5.44 4.99 5.75
CA VAL A 103 -3.98 4.84 5.76
C VAL A 103 -3.56 3.95 4.60
N ALA A 104 -2.63 4.43 3.77
CA ALA A 104 -2.04 3.63 2.70
C ALA A 104 -0.90 2.78 3.26
N MET A 105 -0.93 1.48 2.99
CA MET A 105 0.03 0.53 3.51
C MET A 105 0.45 -0.46 2.42
N ALA A 106 1.70 -0.92 2.50
CA ALA A 106 2.16 -1.99 1.62
C ALA A 106 1.69 -3.36 2.12
N ASP A 107 1.53 -3.50 3.43
CA ASP A 107 1.06 -4.76 4.04
C ASP A 107 -0.07 -4.48 5.03
N PRO A 108 -1.32 -4.43 4.53
CA PRO A 108 -2.47 -4.18 5.39
C PRO A 108 -2.75 -5.28 6.42
N SER A 109 -2.07 -6.41 6.32
CA SER A 109 -2.23 -7.48 7.31
C SER A 109 -1.38 -7.25 8.56
N ASN A 110 -0.58 -6.20 8.58
CA ASN A 110 0.26 -5.87 9.73
C ASN A 110 -0.59 -5.19 10.81
N TYR A 111 -1.17 -6.01 11.68
CA TYR A 111 -2.07 -5.52 12.72
C TYR A 111 -1.36 -4.71 13.79
N ILE A 112 -0.06 -4.95 14.00
CA ILE A 112 0.73 -4.15 14.95
C ILE A 112 0.81 -2.71 14.47
N ALA A 113 1.05 -2.51 13.17
CA ALA A 113 1.08 -1.18 12.60
C ALA A 113 -0.28 -0.49 12.72
N LEU A 114 -1.36 -1.21 12.44
CA LEU A 114 -2.71 -0.65 12.54
C LEU A 114 -3.04 -0.23 13.98
N ASP A 115 -2.65 -1.05 14.96
CA ASP A 115 -2.89 -0.72 16.36
C ASP A 115 -2.10 0.51 16.78
N ASP A 116 -0.84 0.62 16.36
CA ASP A 116 -0.04 1.80 16.66
C ASP A 116 -0.66 3.07 16.10
N VAL A 117 -1.18 3.01 14.86
CA VAL A 117 -1.82 4.16 14.25
C VAL A 117 -3.09 4.54 15.00
N LYS A 118 -3.88 3.57 15.43
CA LYS A 118 -5.08 3.84 16.23
C LYS A 118 -4.73 4.57 17.53
N ILE A 119 -3.66 4.14 18.17
CA ILE A 119 -3.22 4.73 19.43
C ILE A 119 -2.76 6.17 19.24
N VAL A 120 -1.89 6.43 18.26
CA VAL A 120 -1.32 7.77 18.07
C VAL A 120 -2.32 8.74 17.45
N SER A 121 -3.20 8.29 16.59
CA SER A 121 -4.20 9.14 15.95
C SER A 121 -5.47 9.31 16.77
N LYS A 122 -5.71 8.38 17.70
CA LYS A 122 -6.95 8.32 18.49
C LYS A 122 -8.19 8.18 17.61
N MET A 123 -8.02 7.52 16.47
CA MET A 123 -9.10 7.30 15.50
C MET A 123 -9.13 5.83 15.08
N ALA A 124 -10.30 5.36 14.67
CA ALA A 124 -10.39 4.08 13.95
C ALA A 124 -9.66 4.25 12.63
N VAL A 125 -9.09 3.16 12.13
CA VAL A 125 -8.23 3.18 10.94
C VAL A 125 -8.80 2.27 9.87
N GLU A 126 -8.79 2.75 8.62
CA GLU A 126 -9.18 1.95 7.47
C GLU A 126 -7.97 1.84 6.54
N PRO A 127 -7.38 0.63 6.40
CA PRO A 127 -6.19 0.49 5.55
C PRO A 127 -6.57 0.37 4.07
N TYR A 128 -5.74 0.99 3.23
CA TYR A 128 -5.75 0.80 1.78
C TYR A 128 -4.40 0.27 1.38
N VAL A 129 -4.35 -0.63 0.40
CA VAL A 129 -3.09 -1.21 -0.05
C VAL A 129 -2.52 -0.42 -1.23
N THR A 130 -1.20 -0.24 -1.24
CA THR A 130 -0.48 0.39 -2.34
C THR A 130 0.97 -0.10 -2.35
N PHE A 131 1.78 0.43 -3.26
CA PHE A 131 3.17 0.01 -3.40
C PHE A 131 4.05 0.64 -2.32
N ARG A 132 4.97 -0.17 -1.79
CA ARG A 132 5.89 0.28 -0.74
C ARG A 132 6.75 1.46 -1.17
N ASP A 133 7.29 1.42 -2.39
CA ASP A 133 8.16 2.50 -2.87
C ASP A 133 7.41 3.82 -3.04
N ASP A 134 6.14 3.76 -3.42
CA ASP A 134 5.31 4.97 -3.47
C ASP A 134 5.08 5.54 -2.07
N ILE A 135 4.82 4.66 -1.10
CA ILE A 135 4.65 5.10 0.29
C ILE A 135 5.91 5.82 0.77
N GLU A 136 7.07 5.24 0.55
CA GLU A 136 8.34 5.84 0.96
C GLU A 136 8.57 7.20 0.31
N LYS A 137 8.26 7.30 -0.97
CA LYS A 137 8.37 8.56 -1.72
C LYS A 137 7.50 9.65 -1.11
N TYR A 138 6.25 9.32 -0.79
CA TYR A 138 5.33 10.31 -0.25
C TYR A 138 5.59 10.62 1.22
N ILE A 139 6.13 9.67 1.98
CA ILE A 139 6.59 9.96 3.34
C ILE A 139 7.68 11.04 3.28
N ASP A 140 8.67 10.86 2.41
CA ASP A 140 9.73 11.85 2.26
C ASP A 140 9.18 13.21 1.82
N GLN A 141 8.21 13.20 0.90
CA GLN A 141 7.65 14.43 0.37
C GLN A 141 6.84 15.21 1.41
N TYR A 142 6.01 14.52 2.19
CA TYR A 142 5.07 15.19 3.09
C TYR A 142 5.66 15.48 4.46
N TYR A 143 6.51 14.62 4.99
CA TYR A 143 7.08 14.83 6.32
C TYR A 143 8.33 15.71 6.29
N SER A 144 9.17 15.59 5.27
CA SER A 144 10.37 16.40 5.18
C SER A 144 10.07 17.90 5.11
N LYS A 145 8.96 18.25 4.45
CA LYS A 145 8.58 19.67 4.32
C LYS A 145 8.10 20.27 5.63
N GLY A 146 7.65 19.45 6.56
CA GLY A 146 7.16 19.92 7.83
C GLY A 146 8.25 20.33 8.79
N GLU A 147 9.49 20.02 8.48
CA GLU A 147 10.63 20.33 9.34
C GLU A 147 11.25 21.71 9.05
N GLU A 148 10.82 22.33 7.99
CA GLU A 148 11.37 23.65 7.61
C GLU A 148 10.73 24.80 8.37
#